data_1cff960ffbf954231172e5ea6f790f7c
#
_entry.id   1cff960ffbf954231172e5ea6f790f7c
#
_cell.length_a   1.000
_cell.length_b   1.000
_cell.length_c   1.000
_cell.angle_alpha   90.00
_cell.angle_beta   90.00
_cell.angle_gamma   90.00
#
_symmetry.space_group_name_H-M   'P 1'
#
loop_
_entity.id
_entity.type
_entity.pdbx_description
1 polymer ?
#
loop_
_entity_poly.entity_id
_entity_poly.type
_entity_poly.pdbx_seq_one_letter_code
_entity_poly.pdbx_strand_id
1 'polypeptide(L)'
;MKVVILDGYVDEPSNFGVPPYISPYPRYLAGAIRDAGHDWEYITIDQVRAGHRFSGDVLAIISGPIVPGKYLRGMPISEREIVHHAGAFGGLRVFGGPLARFRNYDEALVEPFDAVALRDLDTCVYDFLMTGEWTQRDRTMEEWDRWAFQGADVIRDHPDFPDPLIVELDTSKGCVRYVNKGCSFCIEPMYGKPKFRPVERVLAEVRRLAELGALNFRLGGQADFFSYDAIGLGSSPTPQINVPTIRDLLVGFWAAAPNTKVFHTDNGDPAMMIAHPEEAIEALSLLVRYSTPGNSLSFGLETADPAVTEANNLNIDADGCLEAIRMVNSIGRERGENGLPRLLPGLNFVAGLTGETTKTFDLNLAFLKRLLEQDLWVRRINIRQVRPVRKEFEPTGLYREFRRFKEFVRTTIDHEMLGRTVPEGTVLKDVFLELHEGHTTFGRQIGTYAILVGIPYDAPLNRFIDVKVTSHGQRSLTGIEYPLDINRASFRAITALPGIGAKRAARIVRARPFVNWSEVTAALDDPSVAERIAPFVGVAA
;
A
#
# COMPACT_ATOMS: atom_id res chain seq x y z
N MET A 1 18.80 -24.82 16.11
CA MET A 1 18.17 -25.10 14.81
C MET A 1 18.28 -23.86 13.94
N LYS A 2 18.34 -24.02 12.62
CA LYS A 2 18.26 -22.94 11.65
C LYS A 2 16.87 -22.92 11.02
N VAL A 3 16.14 -21.82 11.17
CA VAL A 3 14.79 -21.65 10.59
C VAL A 3 14.89 -20.82 9.32
N VAL A 4 14.36 -21.33 8.21
CA VAL A 4 14.22 -20.56 6.96
C VAL A 4 12.88 -19.82 7.00
N ILE A 5 12.93 -18.51 6.92
CA ILE A 5 11.76 -17.63 6.77
C ILE A 5 11.56 -17.38 5.29
N LEU A 6 10.64 -18.13 4.65
CA LEU A 6 10.25 -17.87 3.27
C LEU A 6 9.11 -16.85 3.26
N ASP A 7 9.46 -15.62 2.89
CA ASP A 7 8.48 -14.55 2.69
C ASP A 7 7.80 -14.72 1.33
N GLY A 8 6.63 -15.34 1.37
CA GLY A 8 5.75 -15.49 0.22
C GLY A 8 4.92 -14.23 -0.06
N TYR A 9 5.21 -13.13 0.61
CA TYR A 9 4.55 -11.83 0.60
C TYR A 9 3.14 -11.83 1.17
N VAL A 10 2.89 -10.86 2.00
CA VAL A 10 1.55 -10.40 2.35
C VAL A 10 1.27 -9.18 1.49
N ASP A 11 0.34 -9.32 0.52
CA ASP A 11 0.04 -8.25 -0.44
C ASP A 11 -0.65 -7.10 0.27
N GLU A 12 0.03 -5.99 0.32
CA GLU A 12 -0.54 -4.71 0.70
C GLU A 12 -0.80 -3.86 -0.56
N PRO A 13 -1.69 -2.85 -0.49
CA PRO A 13 -2.22 -2.20 -1.69
C PRO A 13 -1.15 -1.57 -2.56
N SER A 14 -0.53 -2.40 -3.38
CA SER A 14 0.35 -2.00 -4.46
C SER A 14 -0.38 -2.13 -5.79
N ASN A 15 -0.16 -1.19 -6.71
CA ASN A 15 -0.81 -1.25 -8.02
C ASN A 15 -0.14 -2.25 -8.97
N PHE A 16 1.07 -2.71 -8.67
CA PHE A 16 1.85 -3.49 -9.63
C PHE A 16 2.96 -4.35 -9.01
N GLY A 17 2.69 -4.93 -7.85
CA GLY A 17 3.56 -5.89 -7.19
C GLY A 17 3.83 -5.55 -5.73
N VAL A 18 4.16 -6.57 -4.93
CA VAL A 18 4.39 -6.40 -3.49
C VAL A 18 5.68 -5.63 -3.22
N PRO A 19 6.84 -6.02 -3.78
CA PRO A 19 8.04 -5.22 -3.59
C PRO A 19 7.87 -3.79 -4.16
N PRO A 20 8.45 -2.79 -3.51
CA PRO A 20 9.41 -2.81 -2.42
C PRO A 20 8.78 -2.65 -1.02
N TYR A 21 8.03 -3.60 -0.56
CA TYR A 21 7.30 -3.58 0.70
C TYR A 21 7.59 -4.83 1.52
N ILE A 22 7.81 -4.68 2.83
CA ILE A 22 7.93 -5.77 3.78
C ILE A 22 6.87 -5.65 4.87
N SER A 23 6.04 -6.70 5.02
CA SER A 23 5.07 -6.80 6.11
C SER A 23 5.76 -7.00 7.46
N PRO A 24 5.07 -6.83 8.59
CA PRO A 24 5.67 -7.04 9.90
C PRO A 24 5.89 -8.53 10.26
N TYR A 25 5.25 -9.46 9.56
CA TYR A 25 5.32 -10.89 9.88
C TYR A 25 6.74 -11.48 9.89
N PRO A 26 7.61 -11.22 8.88
CA PRO A 26 9.00 -11.70 8.93
C PRO A 26 9.75 -11.18 10.15
N ARG A 27 9.51 -9.93 10.55
CA ARG A 27 10.18 -9.30 11.69
C ARG A 27 9.79 -9.96 13.01
N TYR A 28 8.49 -10.21 13.21
CA TYR A 28 8.01 -10.89 14.42
C TYR A 28 8.52 -12.31 14.50
N LEU A 29 8.52 -13.02 13.38
CA LEU A 29 9.03 -14.39 13.32
C LEU A 29 10.54 -14.46 13.58
N ALA A 30 11.35 -13.58 12.97
CA ALA A 30 12.78 -13.50 13.21
C ALA A 30 13.09 -13.19 14.69
N GLY A 31 12.31 -12.28 15.29
CA GLY A 31 12.41 -11.98 16.72
C GLY A 31 12.08 -13.15 17.63
N ALA A 32 11.03 -13.89 17.32
CA ALA A 32 10.62 -15.09 18.05
C ALA A 32 11.70 -16.20 17.98
N ILE A 33 12.27 -16.42 16.81
CA ILE A 33 13.36 -17.40 16.61
C ILE A 33 14.59 -17.03 17.43
N ARG A 34 14.97 -15.75 17.40
CA ARG A 34 16.11 -15.23 18.19
C ARG A 34 15.86 -15.32 19.69
N ASP A 35 14.66 -15.00 20.15
CA ASP A 35 14.25 -15.10 21.56
C ASP A 35 14.30 -16.54 22.07
N ALA A 36 14.02 -17.51 21.19
CA ALA A 36 14.18 -18.95 21.46
C ALA A 36 15.65 -19.43 21.40
N GLY A 37 16.63 -18.56 21.12
CA GLY A 37 18.05 -18.90 21.05
C GLY A 37 18.48 -19.61 19.76
N HIS A 38 17.78 -19.38 18.66
CA HIS A 38 18.03 -20.01 17.37
C HIS A 38 18.35 -19.02 16.27
N ASP A 39 18.88 -19.52 15.13
CA ASP A 39 19.26 -18.74 13.96
C ASP A 39 18.17 -18.82 12.88
N TRP A 40 18.12 -17.79 12.03
CA TRP A 40 17.22 -17.73 10.89
C TRP A 40 17.95 -17.32 9.61
N GLU A 41 17.36 -17.71 8.48
CA GLU A 41 17.67 -17.23 7.15
C GLU A 41 16.40 -16.66 6.53
N TYR A 42 16.44 -15.42 6.05
CA TYR A 42 15.32 -14.79 5.36
C TYR A 42 15.52 -14.86 3.85
N ILE A 43 14.48 -15.27 3.14
CA ILE A 43 14.45 -15.28 1.68
C ILE A 43 13.05 -14.93 1.17
N THR A 44 12.99 -14.09 0.13
CA THR A 44 11.73 -13.78 -0.55
C THR A 44 11.40 -14.81 -1.63
N ILE A 45 10.11 -14.95 -1.94
CA ILE A 45 9.67 -15.84 -3.03
C ILE A 45 10.28 -15.44 -4.38
N ASP A 46 10.54 -14.15 -4.62
CA ASP A 46 11.15 -13.70 -5.87
C ASP A 46 12.64 -14.09 -5.98
N GLN A 47 13.38 -14.12 -4.87
CA GLN A 47 14.73 -14.68 -4.85
C GLN A 47 14.70 -16.17 -5.17
N VAL A 48 13.72 -16.91 -4.63
CA VAL A 48 13.53 -18.34 -4.95
C VAL A 48 13.19 -18.53 -6.43
N ARG A 49 12.29 -17.74 -6.98
CA ARG A 49 11.94 -17.71 -8.42
C ARG A 49 13.16 -17.38 -9.30
N ALA A 50 14.08 -16.55 -8.81
CA ALA A 50 15.35 -16.22 -9.46
C ALA A 50 16.42 -17.32 -9.33
N GLY A 51 16.12 -18.43 -8.65
CA GLY A 51 17.01 -19.60 -8.53
C GLY A 51 17.86 -19.62 -7.25
N HIS A 52 17.64 -18.73 -6.30
CA HIS A 52 18.29 -18.81 -4.99
C HIS A 52 17.80 -20.05 -4.24
N ARG A 53 18.73 -20.74 -3.59
CA ARG A 53 18.45 -21.93 -2.79
C ARG A 53 18.55 -21.61 -1.31
N PHE A 54 17.77 -22.30 -0.51
CA PHE A 54 17.77 -22.20 0.94
C PHE A 54 17.85 -23.59 1.59
N SER A 55 18.33 -23.66 2.82
CA SER A 55 18.41 -24.90 3.60
C SER A 55 18.42 -24.61 5.10
N GLY A 56 17.80 -25.46 5.86
CA GLY A 56 17.69 -25.34 7.32
C GLY A 56 17.00 -26.54 7.94
N ASP A 57 16.73 -26.46 9.23
CA ASP A 57 16.03 -27.52 9.97
C ASP A 57 14.51 -27.36 9.89
N VAL A 58 14.03 -26.11 9.82
CA VAL A 58 12.62 -25.74 9.75
C VAL A 58 12.39 -24.75 8.62
N LEU A 59 11.37 -24.98 7.79
CA LEU A 59 10.86 -24.02 6.79
C LEU A 59 9.58 -23.40 7.30
N ALA A 60 9.57 -22.10 7.50
CA ALA A 60 8.39 -21.32 7.85
C ALA A 60 7.96 -20.47 6.65
N ILE A 61 6.81 -20.80 6.04
CA ILE A 61 6.25 -20.07 4.90
C ILE A 61 5.23 -19.05 5.39
N ILE A 62 5.46 -17.78 5.09
CA ILE A 62 4.53 -16.67 5.31
C ILE A 62 3.78 -16.41 4.02
N SER A 63 2.44 -16.40 4.03
CA SER A 63 1.66 -16.09 2.83
C SER A 63 0.41 -15.28 3.13
N GLY A 64 0.15 -14.31 2.23
CA GLY A 64 -1.11 -13.60 2.11
C GLY A 64 -1.95 -14.11 0.92
N PRO A 65 -3.24 -13.77 0.86
CA PRO A 65 -4.08 -14.07 -0.29
C PRO A 65 -3.64 -13.24 -1.50
N ILE A 66 -3.61 -13.85 -2.68
CA ILE A 66 -3.38 -13.12 -3.93
C ILE A 66 -4.59 -12.26 -4.25
N VAL A 67 -4.41 -10.96 -4.40
CA VAL A 67 -5.45 -10.03 -4.84
C VAL A 67 -5.50 -10.03 -6.36
N PRO A 68 -6.66 -10.32 -7.00
CA PRO A 68 -6.75 -10.32 -8.45
C PRO A 68 -6.38 -8.96 -9.07
N GLY A 69 -5.39 -8.94 -9.95
CA GLY A 69 -4.90 -7.73 -10.60
C GLY A 69 -3.74 -8.01 -11.55
N LYS A 70 -3.19 -6.96 -12.17
CA LYS A 70 -1.94 -7.07 -12.95
C LYS A 70 -0.77 -6.77 -12.02
N TYR A 71 0.09 -7.74 -11.83
CA TYR A 71 1.38 -7.58 -11.16
C TYR A 71 2.46 -7.35 -12.22
N LEU A 72 3.22 -6.29 -12.08
CA LEU A 72 4.37 -5.97 -12.95
C LEU A 72 5.69 -6.41 -12.31
N ARG A 73 5.76 -6.39 -10.98
CA ARG A 73 6.84 -7.00 -10.17
C ARG A 73 6.30 -8.23 -9.43
N GLY A 74 7.03 -8.69 -8.43
CA GLY A 74 6.71 -9.85 -7.64
C GLY A 74 5.27 -9.88 -7.13
N MET A 75 4.68 -11.04 -7.21
CA MET A 75 3.35 -11.33 -6.69
C MET A 75 3.46 -12.30 -5.50
N PRO A 76 2.46 -12.35 -4.61
CA PRO A 76 2.45 -13.32 -3.53
C PRO A 76 2.64 -14.76 -4.04
N ILE A 77 3.23 -15.59 -3.19
CA ILE A 77 3.42 -17.02 -3.45
C ILE A 77 2.08 -17.69 -3.76
N SER A 78 2.02 -18.45 -4.82
CA SER A 78 0.83 -19.22 -5.19
C SER A 78 0.74 -20.52 -4.37
N GLU A 79 -0.47 -21.08 -4.25
CA GLU A 79 -0.70 -22.36 -3.56
C GLU A 79 0.16 -23.48 -4.17
N ARG A 80 0.34 -23.51 -5.49
CA ARG A 80 1.23 -24.47 -6.16
C ARG A 80 2.70 -24.33 -5.74
N GLU A 81 3.19 -23.10 -5.60
CA GLU A 81 4.56 -22.84 -5.14
C GLU A 81 4.71 -23.22 -3.66
N ILE A 82 3.69 -22.93 -2.83
CA ILE A 82 3.67 -23.34 -1.41
C ILE A 82 3.85 -24.87 -1.30
N VAL A 83 3.01 -25.65 -1.98
CA VAL A 83 3.09 -27.12 -1.99
C VAL A 83 4.42 -27.60 -2.54
N HIS A 84 4.91 -27.00 -3.64
CA HIS A 84 6.17 -27.38 -4.27
C HIS A 84 7.37 -27.18 -3.32
N HIS A 85 7.48 -26.00 -2.71
CA HIS A 85 8.62 -25.70 -1.83
C HIS A 85 8.55 -26.47 -0.52
N ALA A 86 7.37 -26.64 0.05
CA ALA A 86 7.19 -27.48 1.24
C ALA A 86 7.53 -28.95 0.95
N GLY A 87 7.05 -29.51 -0.17
CA GLY A 87 7.33 -30.91 -0.55
C GLY A 87 8.80 -31.18 -0.91
N ALA A 88 9.53 -30.17 -1.37
CA ALA A 88 10.97 -30.29 -1.70
C ALA A 88 11.89 -30.09 -0.50
N PHE A 89 11.38 -29.60 0.64
CA PHE A 89 12.19 -29.31 1.83
C PHE A 89 12.37 -30.54 2.71
N GLY A 90 13.60 -30.84 3.08
CA GLY A 90 13.94 -32.07 3.84
C GLY A 90 13.78 -31.98 5.36
N GLY A 91 13.47 -30.78 5.92
CA GLY A 91 13.26 -30.55 7.34
C GLY A 91 11.78 -30.43 7.71
N LEU A 92 11.51 -29.90 8.91
CA LEU A 92 10.15 -29.60 9.37
C LEU A 92 9.57 -28.38 8.64
N ARG A 93 8.26 -28.34 8.47
CA ARG A 93 7.57 -27.33 7.66
C ARG A 93 6.37 -26.79 8.41
N VAL A 94 6.30 -25.45 8.49
CA VAL A 94 5.16 -24.75 9.07
C VAL A 94 4.64 -23.69 8.11
N PHE A 95 3.34 -23.60 7.97
CA PHE A 95 2.65 -22.65 7.13
C PHE A 95 1.85 -21.65 7.96
N GLY A 96 1.93 -20.35 7.64
CA GLY A 96 1.21 -19.32 8.38
C GLY A 96 0.99 -18.04 7.60
N GLY A 97 0.53 -17.02 8.32
CA GLY A 97 0.15 -15.74 7.75
C GLY A 97 -1.35 -15.62 7.45
N PRO A 98 -1.78 -14.52 6.80
CA PRO A 98 -3.20 -14.26 6.53
C PRO A 98 -3.90 -15.36 5.74
N LEU A 99 -3.24 -15.98 4.74
CA LEU A 99 -3.85 -17.05 3.96
C LEU A 99 -4.19 -18.27 4.84
N ALA A 100 -3.28 -18.70 5.72
CA ALA A 100 -3.52 -19.79 6.66
C ALA A 100 -4.66 -19.46 7.64
N ARG A 101 -4.65 -18.25 8.19
CA ARG A 101 -5.65 -17.77 9.17
C ARG A 101 -7.06 -17.74 8.60
N PHE A 102 -7.23 -17.35 7.35
CA PHE A 102 -8.56 -17.25 6.71
C PHE A 102 -9.11 -18.60 6.25
N ARG A 103 -8.31 -19.66 6.25
CA ARG A 103 -8.69 -21.02 5.82
C ARG A 103 -9.37 -21.05 4.44
N ASN A 104 -9.03 -20.11 3.56
CA ASN A 104 -9.60 -20.01 2.23
C ASN A 104 -8.62 -20.60 1.20
N TYR A 105 -8.35 -21.89 1.33
CA TYR A 105 -7.45 -22.69 0.49
C TYR A 105 -7.97 -24.12 0.38
N ASP A 106 -7.51 -24.84 -0.64
CA ASP A 106 -7.75 -26.27 -0.79
C ASP A 106 -7.04 -27.06 0.33
N GLU A 107 -7.69 -28.09 0.89
CA GLU A 107 -7.10 -28.96 1.93
C GLU A 107 -5.77 -29.57 1.48
N ALA A 108 -5.60 -29.86 0.19
CA ALA A 108 -4.35 -30.34 -0.38
C ALA A 108 -3.15 -29.37 -0.17
N LEU A 109 -3.42 -28.08 0.07
CA LEU A 109 -2.37 -27.08 0.36
C LEU A 109 -1.60 -27.42 1.62
N VAL A 110 -2.28 -27.95 2.62
CA VAL A 110 -1.71 -28.16 3.97
C VAL A 110 -1.13 -29.54 4.20
N GLU A 111 -1.36 -30.50 3.30
CA GLU A 111 -0.83 -31.88 3.40
C GLU A 111 0.69 -31.96 3.61
N PRO A 112 1.55 -31.15 2.93
CA PRO A 112 2.99 -31.27 3.12
C PRO A 112 3.52 -30.66 4.41
N PHE A 113 2.69 -30.06 5.27
CA PHE A 113 3.16 -29.33 6.45
C PHE A 113 3.02 -30.16 7.74
N ASP A 114 4.02 -30.03 8.62
CA ASP A 114 4.00 -30.59 9.96
C ASP A 114 3.09 -29.76 10.90
N ALA A 115 2.93 -28.47 10.58
CA ALA A 115 1.99 -27.59 11.28
C ALA A 115 1.43 -26.47 10.37
N VAL A 116 0.20 -26.04 10.67
CA VAL A 116 -0.43 -24.85 10.08
C VAL A 116 -0.80 -23.89 11.21
N ALA A 117 -0.19 -22.71 11.20
CA ALA A 117 -0.45 -21.67 12.19
C ALA A 117 -1.72 -20.90 11.84
N LEU A 118 -2.83 -21.25 12.47
CA LEU A 118 -4.14 -20.57 12.34
C LEU A 118 -4.24 -19.31 13.20
N ARG A 119 -3.30 -19.14 14.12
CA ARG A 119 -3.09 -17.96 14.97
C ARG A 119 -1.82 -17.24 14.54
N ASP A 120 -1.03 -16.74 15.47
CA ASP A 120 0.22 -16.07 15.14
C ASP A 120 1.32 -17.09 14.83
N LEU A 121 1.94 -17.01 13.64
CA LEU A 121 2.96 -17.95 13.19
C LEU A 121 4.22 -17.89 14.06
N ASP A 122 4.57 -16.70 14.51
CA ASP A 122 5.72 -16.47 15.38
C ASP A 122 5.59 -17.22 16.72
N THR A 123 4.40 -17.22 17.32
CA THR A 123 4.16 -18.00 18.56
C THR A 123 4.22 -19.50 18.30
N CYS A 124 3.66 -19.96 17.19
CA CYS A 124 3.67 -21.37 16.81
C CYS A 124 5.11 -21.87 16.66
N VAL A 125 5.98 -21.11 15.99
CA VAL A 125 7.40 -21.44 15.80
C VAL A 125 8.17 -21.31 17.13
N TYR A 126 7.95 -20.24 17.89
CA TYR A 126 8.59 -20.04 19.20
C TYR A 126 8.33 -21.21 20.15
N ASP A 127 7.06 -21.58 20.31
CA ASP A 127 6.66 -22.65 21.23
C ASP A 127 7.27 -24.00 20.79
N PHE A 128 7.27 -24.28 19.48
CA PHE A 128 7.94 -25.46 18.94
C PHE A 128 9.45 -25.46 19.25
N LEU A 129 10.14 -24.36 19.03
CA LEU A 129 11.58 -24.26 19.29
C LEU A 129 11.92 -24.43 20.79
N MET A 130 11.01 -24.01 21.68
CA MET A 130 11.19 -24.10 23.13
C MET A 130 10.78 -25.45 23.72
N THR A 131 9.74 -26.08 23.16
CA THR A 131 9.10 -27.26 23.79
C THR A 131 9.05 -28.50 22.91
N GLY A 132 9.26 -28.35 21.59
CA GLY A 132 9.06 -29.40 20.59
C GLY A 132 7.59 -29.56 20.13
N GLU A 133 6.67 -28.74 20.63
CA GLU A 133 5.23 -28.84 20.32
C GLU A 133 4.72 -27.62 19.54
N TRP A 134 3.94 -27.87 18.48
CA TRP A 134 3.27 -26.82 17.71
C TRP A 134 2.00 -26.37 18.43
N THR A 135 1.92 -25.08 18.78
CA THR A 135 0.77 -24.51 19.49
C THR A 135 -0.05 -23.55 18.62
N GLN A 136 -1.27 -23.23 19.08
CA GLN A 136 -2.18 -22.30 18.40
C GLN A 136 -2.60 -21.20 19.38
N ARG A 137 -1.79 -20.16 19.49
CA ARG A 137 -2.08 -19.01 20.35
C ARG A 137 -1.75 -17.68 19.67
N ASP A 138 -2.34 -16.62 20.17
CA ASP A 138 -1.93 -15.26 19.80
C ASP A 138 -0.75 -14.85 20.68
N ARG A 139 0.14 -13.99 20.14
CA ARG A 139 1.22 -13.38 20.91
C ARG A 139 0.67 -12.48 22.01
N THR A 140 1.38 -12.44 23.13
CA THR A 140 1.14 -11.44 24.18
C THR A 140 1.64 -10.07 23.75
N MET A 141 1.32 -9.01 24.48
CA MET A 141 1.82 -7.67 24.19
C MET A 141 3.34 -7.59 24.37
N GLU A 142 3.87 -8.24 25.43
CA GLU A 142 5.30 -8.28 25.68
C GLU A 142 6.08 -9.03 24.59
N GLU A 143 5.53 -10.15 24.08
CA GLU A 143 6.10 -10.88 22.95
C GLU A 143 6.08 -10.03 21.68
N TRP A 144 4.98 -9.33 21.43
CA TRP A 144 4.87 -8.45 20.27
C TRP A 144 5.96 -7.39 20.26
N ASP A 145 6.10 -6.64 21.36
CA ASP A 145 7.08 -5.57 21.47
C ASP A 145 8.51 -6.11 21.43
N ARG A 146 8.78 -7.22 22.14
CA ARG A 146 10.10 -7.84 22.19
C ARG A 146 10.53 -8.38 20.83
N TRP A 147 9.65 -9.12 20.15
CA TRP A 147 9.98 -9.73 18.85
C TRP A 147 10.05 -8.71 17.73
N ALA A 148 9.21 -7.68 17.76
CA ALA A 148 9.31 -6.56 16.81
C ALA A 148 10.68 -5.87 16.88
N PHE A 149 11.20 -5.70 18.09
CA PHE A 149 12.52 -5.09 18.32
C PHE A 149 13.69 -6.03 17.98
N GLN A 150 13.63 -7.28 18.48
CA GLN A 150 14.71 -8.25 18.29
C GLN A 150 14.87 -8.73 16.85
N GLY A 151 13.78 -8.83 16.10
CA GLY A 151 13.79 -9.25 14.70
C GLY A 151 13.92 -8.10 13.69
N ALA A 152 14.12 -6.87 14.14
CA ALA A 152 14.15 -5.69 13.28
C ALA A 152 15.21 -5.77 12.15
N ASP A 153 16.31 -6.47 12.38
CA ASP A 153 17.41 -6.59 11.40
C ASP A 153 17.09 -7.46 10.19
N VAL A 154 15.98 -8.24 10.20
CA VAL A 154 15.53 -8.99 9.03
C VAL A 154 15.31 -8.11 7.79
N ILE A 155 15.02 -6.81 7.98
CA ILE A 155 14.84 -5.88 6.86
C ILE A 155 16.08 -5.74 5.98
N ARG A 156 17.28 -5.97 6.55
CA ARG A 156 18.56 -5.86 5.82
C ARG A 156 18.76 -6.95 4.77
N ASP A 157 18.07 -8.07 4.93
CA ASP A 157 18.15 -9.20 3.99
C ASP A 157 17.12 -9.08 2.86
N HIS A 158 16.21 -8.08 2.94
CA HIS A 158 15.28 -7.81 1.85
C HIS A 158 16.01 -7.20 0.64
N PRO A 159 15.77 -7.69 -0.61
CA PRO A 159 16.49 -7.22 -1.81
C PRO A 159 16.38 -5.71 -2.09
N ASP A 160 15.29 -5.08 -1.67
CA ASP A 160 15.05 -3.63 -1.88
C ASP A 160 15.55 -2.76 -0.72
N PHE A 161 16.23 -3.33 0.29
CA PHE A 161 16.81 -2.55 1.41
C PHE A 161 18.07 -1.79 0.97
N PRO A 162 18.31 -0.56 1.47
CA PRO A 162 17.47 0.25 2.38
C PRO A 162 16.39 1.06 1.66
N ASP A 163 16.57 1.35 0.39
CA ASP A 163 15.70 2.19 -0.42
C ASP A 163 15.58 1.54 -1.81
N PRO A 164 14.40 1.23 -2.27
CA PRO A 164 13.07 1.81 -1.95
C PRO A 164 12.23 1.07 -0.90
N LEU A 165 12.75 0.16 -0.08
CA LEU A 165 11.97 -0.68 0.82
C LEU A 165 11.07 0.14 1.77
N ILE A 166 9.76 -0.16 1.78
CA ILE A 166 8.80 0.34 2.77
C ILE A 166 8.65 -0.70 3.88
N VAL A 167 8.88 -0.28 5.13
CA VAL A 167 8.71 -1.12 6.31
C VAL A 167 7.37 -0.83 6.96
N GLU A 168 6.51 -1.84 7.06
CA GLU A 168 5.23 -1.70 7.74
C GLU A 168 5.37 -1.83 9.26
N LEU A 169 4.56 -1.05 9.96
CA LEU A 169 4.44 -1.02 11.42
C LEU A 169 2.99 -1.27 11.81
N ASP A 170 2.76 -2.22 12.71
CA ASP A 170 1.47 -2.44 13.34
C ASP A 170 1.39 -1.70 14.67
N THR A 171 0.32 -0.93 14.87
CA THR A 171 0.05 -0.22 16.14
C THR A 171 -1.05 -0.87 16.95
N SER A 172 -1.90 -1.69 16.31
CA SER A 172 -3.05 -2.32 16.95
C SER A 172 -3.47 -3.62 16.28
N LYS A 173 -4.29 -4.41 16.97
CA LYS A 173 -4.97 -5.60 16.45
C LYS A 173 -6.41 -5.60 16.95
N GLY A 174 -7.37 -5.81 16.05
CA GLY A 174 -8.80 -5.80 16.34
C GLY A 174 -9.45 -4.46 16.00
N CYS A 175 -10.77 -4.38 16.12
CA CYS A 175 -11.57 -3.22 15.75
C CYS A 175 -12.46 -2.78 16.92
N VAL A 176 -12.59 -1.47 17.14
CA VAL A 176 -13.47 -0.88 18.17
C VAL A 176 -14.92 -1.33 18.05
N ARG A 177 -15.33 -1.72 16.84
CA ARG A 177 -16.69 -2.23 16.57
C ARG A 177 -16.92 -3.69 17.04
N TYR A 178 -15.99 -4.31 17.78
CA TYR A 178 -16.24 -5.59 18.44
C TYR A 178 -17.50 -5.58 19.32
N VAL A 179 -17.85 -4.41 19.88
CA VAL A 179 -19.01 -4.21 20.75
C VAL A 179 -20.35 -4.49 20.07
N ASN A 180 -20.43 -4.26 18.76
CA ASN A 180 -21.63 -4.51 17.94
C ASN A 180 -21.38 -5.55 16.83
N LYS A 181 -20.34 -6.38 17.00
CA LYS A 181 -19.91 -7.42 16.05
C LYS A 181 -19.35 -6.89 14.72
N GLY A 182 -19.27 -5.58 14.47
CA GLY A 182 -18.71 -4.95 13.27
C GLY A 182 -19.30 -5.42 11.95
N CYS A 183 -18.62 -5.10 10.86
CA CYS A 183 -19.07 -5.44 9.49
C CYS A 183 -19.14 -6.95 9.29
N SER A 184 -20.20 -7.41 8.58
CA SER A 184 -20.53 -8.84 8.44
C SER A 184 -19.43 -9.70 7.80
N PHE A 185 -18.56 -9.11 7.00
CA PHE A 185 -17.47 -9.77 6.28
C PHE A 185 -16.10 -9.65 6.95
N CYS A 186 -15.94 -8.71 7.91
CA CYS A 186 -14.65 -8.35 8.46
C CYS A 186 -14.24 -9.25 9.63
N ILE A 187 -12.97 -9.69 9.64
CA ILE A 187 -12.41 -10.52 10.71
C ILE A 187 -12.00 -9.72 11.95
N GLU A 188 -11.65 -8.44 11.80
CA GLU A 188 -11.08 -7.63 12.88
C GLU A 188 -11.95 -7.60 14.17
N PRO A 189 -13.27 -7.44 14.09
CA PRO A 189 -14.12 -7.50 15.28
C PRO A 189 -14.11 -8.86 16.01
N MET A 190 -13.68 -9.93 15.31
CA MET A 190 -13.64 -11.28 15.88
C MET A 190 -12.44 -11.50 16.83
N TYR A 191 -11.44 -10.62 16.79
CA TYR A 191 -10.35 -10.63 17.77
C TYR A 191 -10.78 -10.14 19.15
N GLY A 192 -12.03 -9.67 19.31
CA GLY A 192 -12.57 -9.13 20.55
C GLY A 192 -12.10 -7.71 20.82
N LYS A 193 -11.91 -7.38 22.10
CA LYS A 193 -11.45 -6.04 22.50
C LYS A 193 -10.11 -5.71 21.84
N PRO A 194 -10.02 -4.61 21.09
CA PRO A 194 -8.77 -4.25 20.39
C PRO A 194 -7.62 -4.07 21.38
N LYS A 195 -6.44 -4.47 20.92
CA LYS A 195 -5.18 -4.28 21.64
C LYS A 195 -4.38 -3.22 20.93
N PHE A 196 -3.97 -2.18 21.66
CA PHE A 196 -3.11 -1.11 21.17
C PHE A 196 -1.73 -1.25 21.77
N ARG A 197 -0.69 -1.13 20.95
CA ARG A 197 0.69 -1.08 21.42
C ARG A 197 0.96 0.29 22.04
N PRO A 198 1.60 0.36 23.22
CA PRO A 198 2.00 1.64 23.80
C PRO A 198 2.90 2.45 22.87
N VAL A 199 2.70 3.77 22.83
CA VAL A 199 3.46 4.69 21.95
C VAL A 199 4.97 4.49 22.09
N GLU A 200 5.49 4.43 23.32
CA GLU A 200 6.91 4.26 23.59
C GLU A 200 7.49 2.95 23.02
N ARG A 201 6.67 1.89 22.92
CA ARG A 201 7.07 0.60 22.37
C ARG A 201 7.12 0.62 20.84
N VAL A 202 6.11 1.26 20.22
CA VAL A 202 6.12 1.50 18.77
C VAL A 202 7.33 2.37 18.39
N LEU A 203 7.59 3.44 19.15
CA LEU A 203 8.73 4.33 18.88
C LEU A 203 10.09 3.66 19.13
N ALA A 204 10.19 2.72 20.07
CA ALA A 204 11.41 1.92 20.25
C ALA A 204 11.69 1.04 19.02
N GLU A 205 10.66 0.40 18.44
CA GLU A 205 10.77 -0.35 17.19
C GLU A 205 11.17 0.57 16.01
N VAL A 206 10.51 1.73 15.86
CA VAL A 206 10.83 2.72 14.82
C VAL A 206 12.30 3.16 14.91
N ARG A 207 12.78 3.50 16.11
CA ARG A 207 14.17 3.88 16.33
C ARG A 207 15.13 2.77 15.93
N ARG A 208 14.83 1.54 16.34
CA ARG A 208 15.65 0.38 15.99
C ARG A 208 15.73 0.16 14.49
N LEU A 209 14.60 0.25 13.78
CA LEU A 209 14.55 0.13 12.32
C LEU A 209 15.33 1.27 11.62
N ALA A 210 15.20 2.50 12.12
CA ALA A 210 15.93 3.66 11.59
C ALA A 210 17.46 3.54 11.82
N GLU A 211 17.89 3.07 12.99
CA GLU A 211 19.31 2.76 13.28
C GLU A 211 19.87 1.68 12.36
N LEU A 212 19.03 0.74 11.92
CA LEU A 212 19.40 -0.29 10.95
C LEU A 212 19.48 0.24 9.52
N GLY A 213 18.89 1.41 9.23
CA GLY A 213 18.95 2.08 7.94
C GLY A 213 17.61 2.15 7.20
N ALA A 214 16.46 1.81 7.82
CA ALA A 214 15.14 1.98 7.21
C ALA A 214 14.84 3.47 6.94
N LEU A 215 14.33 3.77 5.75
CA LEU A 215 14.04 5.13 5.29
C LEU A 215 12.57 5.38 5.00
N ASN A 216 11.79 4.33 4.70
CA ASN A 216 10.39 4.47 4.31
C ASN A 216 9.53 3.62 5.23
N PHE A 217 8.49 4.23 5.79
CA PHE A 217 7.64 3.60 6.80
C PHE A 217 6.16 3.76 6.45
N ARG A 218 5.38 2.79 6.89
CA ARG A 218 3.92 2.81 6.81
C ARG A 218 3.32 2.31 8.11
N LEU A 219 2.41 3.09 8.70
CA LEU A 219 1.51 2.59 9.74
C LEU A 219 0.36 1.84 9.04
N GLY A 220 0.49 0.54 8.95
CA GLY A 220 -0.48 -0.35 8.32
C GLY A 220 -0.98 -1.40 9.28
N GLY A 221 -1.67 -2.43 8.76
CA GLY A 221 -2.17 -3.56 9.56
C GLY A 221 -3.26 -3.22 10.57
N GLN A 222 -3.56 -1.98 10.81
CA GLN A 222 -4.57 -1.50 11.76
C GLN A 222 -5.93 -1.29 11.10
N ALA A 223 -7.00 -1.52 11.88
CA ALA A 223 -8.36 -1.34 11.37
C ALA A 223 -8.71 0.13 11.11
N ASP A 224 -8.18 1.06 11.91
CA ASP A 224 -8.47 2.48 11.84
C ASP A 224 -7.44 3.32 12.61
N PHE A 225 -6.96 4.38 11.99
CA PHE A 225 -6.02 5.33 12.58
C PHE A 225 -6.62 6.14 13.74
N PHE A 226 -7.89 6.56 13.63
CA PHE A 226 -8.55 7.41 14.64
C PHE A 226 -8.88 6.66 15.92
N SER A 227 -8.97 5.34 15.86
CA SER A 227 -9.26 4.51 17.03
C SER A 227 -8.03 4.13 17.86
N TYR A 228 -6.84 4.60 17.47
CA TYR A 228 -5.62 4.27 18.21
C TYR A 228 -5.69 4.79 19.65
N ASP A 229 -5.66 3.85 20.60
CA ASP A 229 -5.80 4.09 22.05
C ASP A 229 -7.03 4.94 22.42
N ALA A 230 -8.17 4.69 21.75
CA ALA A 230 -9.40 5.49 21.88
C ALA A 230 -9.94 5.47 23.32
N ILE A 231 -10.48 6.62 23.77
CA ILE A 231 -11.02 6.83 25.11
C ILE A 231 -12.43 6.25 25.19
N GLY A 232 -12.72 5.50 26.27
CA GLY A 232 -14.03 4.88 26.48
C GLY A 232 -14.25 3.62 25.63
N LEU A 233 -13.19 2.91 25.31
CA LEU A 233 -13.22 1.67 24.55
C LEU A 233 -14.17 0.64 25.17
N GLY A 234 -15.15 0.19 24.41
CA GLY A 234 -16.17 -0.78 24.84
C GLY A 234 -17.53 -0.16 25.15
N SER A 235 -17.65 1.15 25.27
CA SER A 235 -18.92 1.87 25.53
C SER A 235 -19.71 2.19 24.25
N SER A 236 -19.01 2.33 23.13
CA SER A 236 -19.57 2.72 21.83
C SER A 236 -18.82 2.02 20.68
N PRO A 237 -19.46 1.80 19.51
CA PRO A 237 -18.75 1.43 18.28
C PRO A 237 -17.89 2.58 17.70
N THR A 238 -18.09 3.81 18.18
CA THR A 238 -17.31 5.00 17.86
C THR A 238 -16.84 5.67 19.15
N PRO A 239 -15.83 5.10 19.87
CA PRO A 239 -15.28 5.70 21.08
C PRO A 239 -14.57 7.02 20.75
N GLN A 240 -14.29 7.85 21.75
CA GLN A 240 -13.69 9.17 21.55
C GLN A 240 -12.25 9.06 21.03
N ILE A 241 -11.90 9.87 20.03
CA ILE A 241 -10.55 9.92 19.45
C ILE A 241 -9.55 10.45 20.50
N ASN A 242 -8.46 9.74 20.71
CA ASN A 242 -7.40 10.13 21.64
C ASN A 242 -6.34 10.98 20.93
N VAL A 243 -6.64 12.24 20.67
CA VAL A 243 -5.75 13.17 19.95
C VAL A 243 -4.39 13.33 20.63
N PRO A 244 -4.27 13.44 21.98
CA PRO A 244 -2.97 13.46 22.65
C PRO A 244 -2.08 12.27 22.29
N THR A 245 -2.59 11.04 22.35
CA THR A 245 -1.82 9.83 22.02
C THR A 245 -1.41 9.79 20.53
N ILE A 246 -2.30 10.22 19.62
CA ILE A 246 -1.99 10.34 18.19
C ILE A 246 -0.86 11.37 17.97
N ARG A 247 -0.91 12.51 18.67
CA ARG A 247 0.15 13.52 18.61
C ARG A 247 1.49 12.96 19.09
N ASP A 248 1.50 12.29 20.23
CA ASP A 248 2.71 11.70 20.81
C ASP A 248 3.33 10.68 19.88
N LEU A 249 2.53 9.84 19.23
CA LEU A 249 2.97 8.89 18.21
C LEU A 249 3.61 9.60 17.01
N LEU A 250 2.92 10.58 16.42
CA LEU A 250 3.39 11.25 15.20
C LEU A 250 4.61 12.13 15.45
N VAL A 251 4.65 12.87 16.55
CA VAL A 251 5.82 13.69 16.94
C VAL A 251 7.00 12.81 17.31
N GLY A 252 6.75 11.78 18.12
CA GLY A 252 7.77 10.83 18.56
C GLY A 252 8.38 10.04 17.40
N PHE A 253 7.60 9.76 16.35
CA PHE A 253 8.09 9.09 15.15
C PHE A 253 9.27 9.84 14.52
N TRP A 254 9.16 11.15 14.30
CA TRP A 254 10.24 11.94 13.70
C TRP A 254 11.45 12.10 14.62
N ALA A 255 11.24 12.09 15.93
CA ALA A 255 12.35 12.04 16.89
C ALA A 255 13.08 10.69 16.87
N ALA A 256 12.36 9.59 16.60
CA ALA A 256 12.91 8.24 16.50
C ALA A 256 13.59 7.95 15.16
N ALA A 257 13.07 8.51 14.04
CA ALA A 257 13.51 8.26 12.67
C ALA A 257 13.65 9.57 11.86
N PRO A 258 14.62 10.45 12.18
CA PRO A 258 14.73 11.80 11.58
C PRO A 258 15.11 11.78 10.08
N ASN A 259 15.67 10.69 9.58
CA ASN A 259 16.10 10.55 8.17
C ASN A 259 15.01 9.91 7.28
N THR A 260 13.79 9.78 7.78
CA THR A 260 12.68 9.21 7.03
C THR A 260 12.38 10.00 5.75
N LYS A 261 12.30 9.29 4.62
CA LYS A 261 11.91 9.83 3.32
C LYS A 261 10.40 9.75 3.09
N VAL A 262 9.79 8.63 3.49
CA VAL A 262 8.34 8.40 3.36
C VAL A 262 7.77 7.90 4.68
N PHE A 263 6.72 8.57 5.13
CA PHE A 263 5.92 8.14 6.27
C PHE A 263 4.43 8.28 5.93
N HIS A 264 3.77 7.14 5.74
CA HIS A 264 2.36 7.07 5.39
C HIS A 264 1.55 6.24 6.39
N THR A 265 0.23 6.41 6.32
CA THR A 265 -0.75 5.59 7.04
C THR A 265 -1.61 4.80 6.04
N ASP A 266 -2.61 4.08 6.52
CA ASP A 266 -3.52 3.32 5.65
C ASP A 266 -5.00 3.62 5.93
N ASN A 267 -5.62 2.95 6.90
CA ASN A 267 -7.06 3.00 7.11
C ASN A 267 -7.49 4.15 8.03
N GLY A 268 -8.62 4.76 7.70
CA GLY A 268 -9.34 5.69 8.56
C GLY A 268 -10.83 5.35 8.57
N ASP A 269 -11.45 5.36 9.75
CA ASP A 269 -12.88 5.11 9.90
C ASP A 269 -13.67 6.43 9.77
N PRO A 270 -14.44 6.64 8.68
CA PRO A 270 -15.24 7.84 8.53
C PRO A 270 -16.32 7.98 9.61
N ALA A 271 -16.81 6.89 10.21
CA ALA A 271 -17.79 6.96 11.29
C ALA A 271 -17.20 7.57 12.57
N MET A 272 -15.93 7.28 12.87
CA MET A 272 -15.21 7.92 13.97
C MET A 272 -15.11 9.44 13.75
N MET A 273 -14.81 9.85 12.52
CA MET A 273 -14.69 11.27 12.16
C MET A 273 -16.00 12.03 12.32
N ILE A 274 -17.11 11.43 11.90
CA ILE A 274 -18.44 12.05 11.98
C ILE A 274 -18.95 12.09 13.43
N ALA A 275 -18.63 11.07 14.23
CA ALA A 275 -19.00 11.03 15.64
C ALA A 275 -18.23 12.04 16.49
N HIS A 276 -16.99 12.39 16.10
CA HIS A 276 -16.06 13.27 16.84
C HIS A 276 -15.38 14.27 15.89
N PRO A 277 -16.14 15.23 15.29
CA PRO A 277 -15.63 16.06 14.21
C PRO A 277 -14.50 17.01 14.61
N GLU A 278 -14.51 17.53 15.83
CA GLU A 278 -13.46 18.44 16.32
C GLU A 278 -12.13 17.70 16.50
N GLU A 279 -12.16 16.57 17.21
CA GLU A 279 -10.98 15.71 17.41
C GLU A 279 -10.48 15.11 16.08
N ALA A 280 -11.39 14.79 15.16
CA ALA A 280 -11.03 14.29 13.84
C ALA A 280 -10.27 15.34 13.02
N ILE A 281 -10.71 16.60 13.01
CA ILE A 281 -10.02 17.71 12.33
C ILE A 281 -8.64 17.95 12.96
N GLU A 282 -8.52 17.88 14.28
CA GLU A 282 -7.23 18.01 14.96
C GLU A 282 -6.29 16.85 14.60
N ALA A 283 -6.77 15.61 14.65
CA ALA A 283 -5.99 14.42 14.28
C ALA A 283 -5.59 14.44 12.79
N LEU A 284 -6.48 14.87 11.88
CA LEU A 284 -6.17 15.06 10.46
C LEU A 284 -5.11 16.15 10.25
N SER A 285 -5.19 17.24 10.99
CA SER A 285 -4.20 18.33 10.92
C SER A 285 -2.80 17.87 11.36
N LEU A 286 -2.74 17.04 12.40
CA LEU A 286 -1.51 16.38 12.83
C LEU A 286 -1.00 15.42 11.74
N LEU A 287 -1.89 14.63 11.15
CA LEU A 287 -1.52 13.69 10.10
C LEU A 287 -0.96 14.40 8.85
N VAL A 288 -1.62 15.49 8.39
CA VAL A 288 -1.14 16.32 7.28
C VAL A 288 0.23 16.95 7.58
N ARG A 289 0.45 17.34 8.84
CA ARG A 289 1.71 17.96 9.27
C ARG A 289 2.87 16.96 9.36
N TYR A 290 2.61 15.76 9.85
CA TYR A 290 3.64 14.78 10.21
C TYR A 290 3.75 13.59 9.26
N SER A 291 2.83 13.38 8.32
CA SER A 291 3.04 12.44 7.21
C SER A 291 3.66 13.13 6.00
N THR A 292 4.29 12.35 5.14
CA THR A 292 4.84 12.86 3.88
C THR A 292 3.74 12.98 2.82
N PRO A 293 3.85 13.90 1.84
CA PRO A 293 2.84 14.09 0.81
C PRO A 293 2.59 12.83 -0.02
N GLY A 294 1.37 12.66 -0.49
CA GLY A 294 0.91 11.45 -1.18
C GLY A 294 0.28 10.42 -0.25
N ASN A 295 0.17 10.73 1.05
CA ASN A 295 -0.50 9.88 2.02
C ASN A 295 -1.99 9.71 1.72
N SER A 296 -2.58 8.61 2.17
CA SER A 296 -3.98 8.29 1.94
C SER A 296 -4.61 7.61 3.15
N LEU A 297 -5.84 8.03 3.49
CA LEU A 297 -6.70 7.33 4.44
C LEU A 297 -7.76 6.54 3.68
N SER A 298 -7.72 5.21 3.74
CA SER A 298 -8.70 4.33 3.13
C SER A 298 -9.97 4.26 3.95
N PHE A 299 -11.09 4.72 3.38
CA PHE A 299 -12.41 4.67 3.98
C PHE A 299 -13.18 3.42 3.52
N GLY A 300 -13.75 2.69 4.47
CA GLY A 300 -14.60 1.53 4.23
C GLY A 300 -16.06 1.96 4.06
N LEU A 301 -16.43 2.60 2.95
CA LEU A 301 -17.84 2.84 2.61
C LEU A 301 -18.54 1.53 2.26
N GLU A 302 -17.90 0.68 1.48
CA GLU A 302 -18.30 -0.61 0.94
C GLU A 302 -19.49 -0.55 -0.03
N THR A 303 -20.50 0.25 0.26
CA THR A 303 -21.65 0.53 -0.60
C THR A 303 -22.34 1.84 -0.22
N ALA A 304 -22.94 2.50 -1.21
CA ALA A 304 -23.83 3.65 -1.01
C ALA A 304 -25.31 3.24 -0.90
N ASP A 305 -25.63 1.93 -0.87
CA ASP A 305 -27.00 1.42 -0.73
C ASP A 305 -27.36 1.25 0.75
N PRO A 306 -28.32 2.04 1.29
CA PRO A 306 -28.69 1.97 2.70
C PRO A 306 -29.20 0.59 3.14
N ALA A 307 -29.90 -0.13 2.27
CA ALA A 307 -30.41 -1.47 2.59
C ALA A 307 -29.28 -2.49 2.74
N VAL A 308 -28.25 -2.40 1.90
CA VAL A 308 -27.05 -3.24 2.00
C VAL A 308 -26.20 -2.83 3.21
N THR A 309 -26.11 -1.52 3.50
CA THR A 309 -25.41 -0.99 4.69
C THR A 309 -26.01 -1.59 5.98
N GLU A 310 -27.34 -1.56 6.11
CA GLU A 310 -28.05 -2.12 7.26
C GLU A 310 -27.89 -3.65 7.34
N ALA A 311 -28.13 -4.37 6.24
CA ALA A 311 -28.04 -5.84 6.19
C ALA A 311 -26.66 -6.41 6.54
N ASN A 312 -25.61 -5.61 6.40
CA ASN A 312 -24.22 -6.01 6.65
C ASN A 312 -23.60 -5.32 7.86
N ASN A 313 -24.37 -4.58 8.65
CA ASN A 313 -23.89 -3.82 9.80
C ASN A 313 -22.66 -2.98 9.45
N LEU A 314 -22.69 -2.26 8.32
CA LEU A 314 -21.64 -1.33 7.94
C LEU A 314 -21.68 -0.10 8.87
N ASN A 315 -20.56 0.61 8.98
CA ASN A 315 -20.42 1.65 10.00
C ASN A 315 -20.83 3.06 9.54
N ILE A 316 -20.94 3.27 8.24
CA ILE A 316 -21.22 4.60 7.66
C ILE A 316 -22.14 4.47 6.45
N ASP A 317 -23.00 5.45 6.26
CA ASP A 317 -23.77 5.64 5.06
C ASP A 317 -23.06 6.57 4.05
N ALA A 318 -23.68 6.76 2.89
CA ALA A 318 -23.13 7.56 1.80
C ALA A 318 -22.96 9.05 2.19
N ASP A 319 -23.89 9.63 2.93
CA ASP A 319 -23.84 11.05 3.28
C ASP A 319 -22.80 11.32 4.36
N GLY A 320 -22.69 10.47 5.39
CA GLY A 320 -21.64 10.55 6.39
C GLY A 320 -20.25 10.34 5.77
N CYS A 321 -20.09 9.38 4.85
CA CYS A 321 -18.84 9.19 4.14
C CYS A 321 -18.47 10.42 3.29
N LEU A 322 -19.45 11.05 2.63
CA LEU A 322 -19.23 12.27 1.85
C LEU A 322 -18.73 13.42 2.74
N GLU A 323 -19.29 13.56 3.95
CA GLU A 323 -18.85 14.58 4.91
C GLU A 323 -17.41 14.31 5.39
N ALA A 324 -17.09 13.07 5.73
CA ALA A 324 -15.71 12.69 6.09
C ALA A 324 -14.72 13.00 4.95
N ILE A 325 -15.10 12.76 3.68
CA ILE A 325 -14.30 13.12 2.51
C ILE A 325 -14.09 14.65 2.43
N ARG A 326 -15.12 15.47 2.72
CA ARG A 326 -14.98 16.93 2.77
C ARG A 326 -13.99 17.37 3.85
N MET A 327 -14.07 16.75 5.04
CA MET A 327 -13.13 17.05 6.14
C MET A 327 -11.68 16.81 5.70
N VAL A 328 -11.37 15.67 5.10
CA VAL A 328 -10.01 15.41 4.60
C VAL A 328 -9.63 16.38 3.47
N ASN A 329 -10.53 16.65 2.53
CA ASN A 329 -10.27 17.56 1.41
C ASN A 329 -10.02 19.00 1.88
N SER A 330 -10.65 19.46 2.95
CA SER A 330 -10.50 20.83 3.45
C SER A 330 -9.08 21.16 3.91
N ILE A 331 -8.29 20.15 4.30
CA ILE A 331 -6.94 20.34 4.85
C ILE A 331 -5.85 19.56 4.10
N GLY A 332 -6.21 18.50 3.36
CA GLY A 332 -5.23 17.60 2.75
C GLY A 332 -4.94 17.84 1.26
N ARG A 333 -5.69 18.68 0.55
CA ARG A 333 -5.57 18.91 -0.90
C ARG A 333 -4.33 19.70 -1.30
N GLU A 334 -3.72 20.42 -0.38
CA GLU A 334 -2.49 21.16 -0.68
C GLU A 334 -1.41 20.23 -1.21
N ARG A 335 -0.72 20.67 -2.27
CA ARG A 335 0.38 19.89 -2.86
C ARG A 335 1.64 20.03 -2.03
N GLY A 336 2.25 18.91 -1.75
CA GLY A 336 3.57 18.86 -1.16
C GLY A 336 4.68 18.95 -2.20
N GLU A 337 5.89 18.90 -1.68
CA GLU A 337 7.15 19.04 -2.42
C GLU A 337 7.40 17.92 -3.44
N ASN A 338 6.79 16.75 -3.27
CA ASN A 338 6.89 15.61 -4.19
C ASN A 338 5.89 15.66 -5.36
N GLY A 339 5.06 16.72 -5.45
CA GLY A 339 4.07 16.94 -6.50
C GLY A 339 2.69 16.33 -6.23
N LEU A 340 2.51 15.57 -5.15
CA LEU A 340 1.22 14.99 -4.75
C LEU A 340 0.51 15.83 -3.68
N PRO A 341 -0.84 15.77 -3.59
CA PRO A 341 -1.56 16.28 -2.43
C PRO A 341 -1.03 15.66 -1.12
N ARG A 342 -1.03 16.42 -0.02
CA ARG A 342 -0.51 15.94 1.27
C ARG A 342 -1.27 14.72 1.79
N LEU A 343 -2.60 14.80 1.79
CA LEU A 343 -3.46 13.71 2.26
C LEU A 343 -4.77 13.70 1.48
N LEU A 344 -5.15 12.55 0.96
CA LEU A 344 -6.46 12.34 0.33
C LEU A 344 -7.13 11.07 0.85
N PRO A 345 -8.48 11.01 0.88
CA PRO A 345 -9.16 9.76 1.18
C PRO A 345 -9.03 8.76 0.04
N GLY A 346 -8.94 7.48 0.35
CA GLY A 346 -9.23 6.38 -0.54
C GLY A 346 -10.64 5.84 -0.26
N LEU A 347 -11.24 5.14 -1.21
CA LEU A 347 -12.56 4.51 -1.04
C LEU A 347 -12.49 3.03 -1.33
N ASN A 348 -13.17 2.24 -0.50
CA ASN A 348 -13.37 0.83 -0.71
C ASN A 348 -14.86 0.55 -1.03
N PHE A 349 -15.09 -0.26 -2.08
CA PHE A 349 -16.37 -0.85 -2.40
C PHE A 349 -16.25 -2.37 -2.40
N VAL A 350 -17.24 -3.05 -1.81
CA VAL A 350 -17.30 -4.50 -1.76
C VAL A 350 -18.60 -4.97 -2.40
N ALA A 351 -18.50 -5.73 -3.49
CA ALA A 351 -19.63 -6.35 -4.15
C ALA A 351 -19.87 -7.77 -3.62
N GLY A 352 -21.11 -8.26 -3.73
CA GLY A 352 -21.54 -9.57 -3.24
C GLY A 352 -22.00 -9.57 -1.79
N LEU A 353 -22.25 -8.41 -1.21
CA LEU A 353 -22.80 -8.27 0.14
C LEU A 353 -24.27 -8.69 0.20
N THR A 354 -24.73 -9.11 1.37
CA THR A 354 -26.13 -9.47 1.62
C THR A 354 -27.06 -8.31 1.26
N GLY A 355 -28.10 -8.58 0.47
CA GLY A 355 -29.09 -7.57 0.06
C GLY A 355 -28.73 -6.78 -1.20
N GLU A 356 -27.57 -7.04 -1.84
CA GLU A 356 -27.15 -6.37 -3.07
C GLU A 356 -28.13 -6.64 -4.23
N THR A 357 -28.45 -5.60 -4.98
CA THR A 357 -29.33 -5.62 -6.16
C THR A 357 -28.71 -4.79 -7.30
N THR A 358 -29.35 -4.77 -8.47
CA THR A 358 -28.94 -3.89 -9.57
C THR A 358 -28.95 -2.42 -9.17
N LYS A 359 -29.91 -2.00 -8.34
CA LYS A 359 -30.01 -0.63 -7.79
C LYS A 359 -28.80 -0.23 -6.95
N THR A 360 -28.17 -1.19 -6.27
CA THR A 360 -26.98 -0.94 -5.46
C THR A 360 -25.85 -0.35 -6.31
N PHE A 361 -25.62 -0.86 -7.52
CA PHE A 361 -24.60 -0.31 -8.42
C PHE A 361 -24.94 1.09 -8.93
N ASP A 362 -26.24 1.38 -9.15
CA ASP A 362 -26.70 2.71 -9.55
C ASP A 362 -26.47 3.73 -8.43
N LEU A 363 -26.76 3.35 -7.17
CA LEU A 363 -26.49 4.19 -5.99
C LEU A 363 -25.00 4.42 -5.78
N ASN A 364 -24.18 3.40 -5.94
CA ASN A 364 -22.72 3.52 -5.86
C ASN A 364 -22.18 4.48 -6.95
N LEU A 365 -22.69 4.39 -8.17
CA LEU A 365 -22.32 5.33 -9.25
C LEU A 365 -22.81 6.75 -8.97
N ALA A 366 -24.02 6.93 -8.45
CA ALA A 366 -24.55 8.24 -8.08
C ALA A 366 -23.68 8.91 -7.01
N PHE A 367 -23.26 8.16 -5.99
CA PHE A 367 -22.33 8.64 -4.99
C PHE A 367 -20.99 9.12 -5.60
N LEU A 368 -20.39 8.32 -6.48
CA LEU A 368 -19.12 8.70 -7.12
C LEU A 368 -19.26 9.93 -8.04
N LYS A 369 -20.40 10.08 -8.71
CA LYS A 369 -20.70 11.30 -9.50
C LYS A 369 -20.82 12.53 -8.61
N ARG A 370 -21.49 12.41 -7.44
CA ARG A 370 -21.56 13.50 -6.45
C ARG A 370 -20.17 14.00 -6.02
N LEU A 371 -19.18 13.11 -5.90
CA LEU A 371 -17.80 13.52 -5.62
C LEU A 371 -17.23 14.43 -6.72
N LEU A 372 -17.44 14.05 -7.99
CA LEU A 372 -16.99 14.85 -9.12
C LEU A 372 -17.70 16.20 -9.20
N GLU A 373 -19.02 16.23 -9.00
CA GLU A 373 -19.88 17.42 -9.03
C GLU A 373 -19.52 18.42 -7.93
N GLN A 374 -19.08 17.94 -6.77
CA GLN A 374 -18.69 18.76 -5.63
C GLN A 374 -17.19 19.06 -5.58
N ASP A 375 -16.44 18.71 -6.60
CA ASP A 375 -14.96 18.82 -6.67
C ASP A 375 -14.27 18.21 -5.45
N LEU A 376 -14.74 17.06 -4.97
CA LEU A 376 -14.12 16.31 -3.89
C LEU A 376 -13.14 15.28 -4.46
N TRP A 377 -11.92 15.31 -3.97
CA TRP A 377 -10.85 14.45 -4.47
C TRP A 377 -10.70 13.19 -3.64
N VAL A 378 -10.53 12.08 -4.35
CA VAL A 378 -10.16 10.79 -3.75
C VAL A 378 -8.90 10.24 -4.42
N ARG A 379 -8.01 9.66 -3.61
CA ARG A 379 -6.73 9.13 -4.07
C ARG A 379 -6.89 7.87 -4.89
N ARG A 380 -7.80 6.99 -4.47
CA ARG A 380 -8.00 5.67 -5.05
C ARG A 380 -9.40 5.14 -4.75
N ILE A 381 -9.94 4.38 -5.70
CA ILE A 381 -11.18 3.63 -5.50
C ILE A 381 -10.86 2.15 -5.66
N ASN A 382 -10.95 1.40 -4.55
CA ASN A 382 -10.83 -0.05 -4.54
C ASN A 382 -12.21 -0.68 -4.74
N ILE A 383 -12.31 -1.62 -5.66
CA ILE A 383 -13.54 -2.36 -5.93
C ILE A 383 -13.18 -3.84 -5.83
N ARG A 384 -13.71 -4.51 -4.83
CA ARG A 384 -13.44 -5.91 -4.50
C ARG A 384 -14.72 -6.71 -4.44
N GLN A 385 -14.61 -8.02 -4.45
CA GLN A 385 -15.71 -8.93 -4.14
C GLN A 385 -15.54 -9.44 -2.72
N VAL A 386 -16.65 -9.63 -2.02
CA VAL A 386 -16.65 -10.19 -0.67
C VAL A 386 -16.04 -11.60 -0.69
N ARG A 387 -15.30 -11.92 0.36
CA ARG A 387 -14.80 -13.28 0.61
C ARG A 387 -15.50 -13.86 1.86
N PRO A 388 -15.86 -15.16 1.84
CA PRO A 388 -16.53 -15.82 2.96
C PRO A 388 -15.52 -16.17 4.09
N VAL A 389 -15.00 -15.13 4.78
CA VAL A 389 -14.07 -15.33 5.89
C VAL A 389 -14.79 -15.59 7.20
N ARG A 390 -15.89 -14.86 7.43
CA ARG A 390 -16.65 -14.89 8.70
C ARG A 390 -17.99 -15.60 8.57
N LYS A 391 -18.64 -15.46 7.43
CA LYS A 391 -19.90 -16.10 7.06
C LYS A 391 -19.92 -16.39 5.57
N GLU A 392 -20.74 -17.33 5.16
CA GLU A 392 -21.05 -17.52 3.76
C GLU A 392 -21.90 -16.37 3.21
N PHE A 393 -21.69 -16.06 1.93
CA PHE A 393 -22.47 -15.09 1.17
C PHE A 393 -23.09 -15.79 -0.03
N GLU A 394 -24.40 -15.66 -0.17
CA GLU A 394 -25.09 -16.21 -1.33
C GLU A 394 -24.69 -15.48 -2.62
N PRO A 395 -24.40 -16.19 -3.69
CA PRO A 395 -24.09 -15.56 -4.97
C PRO A 395 -25.24 -14.67 -5.46
N THR A 396 -24.97 -13.38 -5.66
CA THR A 396 -25.99 -12.41 -6.08
C THR A 396 -26.41 -12.56 -7.54
N GLY A 397 -25.60 -13.26 -8.36
CA GLY A 397 -25.82 -13.37 -9.80
C GLY A 397 -25.53 -12.06 -10.58
N LEU A 398 -25.11 -10.99 -9.91
CA LEU A 398 -24.94 -9.64 -10.47
C LEU A 398 -23.55 -9.40 -11.08
N TYR A 399 -22.91 -10.44 -11.58
CA TYR A 399 -21.55 -10.35 -12.12
C TYR A 399 -21.42 -9.38 -13.31
N ARG A 400 -22.47 -9.29 -14.15
CA ARG A 400 -22.50 -8.37 -15.29
C ARG A 400 -22.55 -6.91 -14.83
N GLU A 401 -23.39 -6.61 -13.86
CA GLU A 401 -23.55 -5.29 -13.24
C GLU A 401 -22.26 -4.87 -12.53
N PHE A 402 -21.66 -5.76 -11.76
CA PHE A 402 -20.37 -5.55 -11.13
C PHE A 402 -19.27 -5.19 -12.14
N ARG A 403 -19.17 -5.93 -13.24
CA ARG A 403 -18.18 -5.63 -14.30
C ARG A 403 -18.42 -4.27 -14.92
N ARG A 404 -19.69 -3.92 -15.25
CA ARG A 404 -20.05 -2.60 -15.80
C ARG A 404 -19.72 -1.48 -14.83
N PHE A 405 -20.04 -1.64 -13.55
CA PHE A 405 -19.69 -0.70 -12.51
C PHE A 405 -18.16 -0.49 -12.45
N LYS A 406 -17.42 -1.58 -12.34
CA LYS A 406 -15.94 -1.53 -12.28
C LYS A 406 -15.34 -0.86 -13.50
N GLU A 407 -15.83 -1.18 -14.70
CA GLU A 407 -15.36 -0.56 -15.94
C GLU A 407 -15.64 0.94 -15.98
N PHE A 408 -16.87 1.35 -15.67
CA PHE A 408 -17.22 2.78 -15.63
C PHE A 408 -16.37 3.55 -14.62
N VAL A 409 -16.18 3.02 -13.43
CA VAL A 409 -15.30 3.65 -12.43
C VAL A 409 -13.88 3.81 -12.99
N ARG A 410 -13.31 2.78 -13.63
CA ARG A 410 -11.95 2.82 -14.17
C ARG A 410 -11.78 3.80 -15.33
N THR A 411 -12.74 3.82 -16.25
CA THR A 411 -12.64 4.63 -17.47
C THR A 411 -13.06 6.08 -17.28
N THR A 412 -13.94 6.37 -16.33
CA THR A 412 -14.53 7.70 -16.14
C THR A 412 -14.09 8.32 -14.82
N ILE A 413 -14.38 7.67 -13.68
CA ILE A 413 -14.15 8.29 -12.37
C ILE A 413 -12.66 8.34 -12.02
N ASP A 414 -11.93 7.21 -12.11
CA ASP A 414 -10.51 7.14 -11.80
C ASP A 414 -9.69 8.08 -12.73
N HIS A 415 -10.04 8.13 -14.02
CA HIS A 415 -9.36 8.99 -14.99
C HIS A 415 -9.53 10.48 -14.66
N GLU A 416 -10.77 10.92 -14.39
CA GLU A 416 -11.09 12.29 -14.01
C GLU A 416 -10.41 12.67 -12.68
N MET A 417 -10.49 11.80 -11.66
CA MET A 417 -9.82 12.01 -10.37
C MET A 417 -8.30 12.12 -10.52
N LEU A 418 -7.70 11.29 -11.38
CA LEU A 418 -6.27 11.34 -11.63
C LEU A 418 -5.86 12.68 -12.26
N GLY A 419 -6.65 13.18 -13.22
CA GLY A 419 -6.43 14.49 -13.83
C GLY A 419 -6.49 15.65 -12.82
N ARG A 420 -7.41 15.59 -11.86
CA ARG A 420 -7.54 16.59 -10.78
C ARG A 420 -6.41 16.50 -9.76
N THR A 421 -6.07 15.28 -9.34
CA THR A 421 -5.06 15.05 -8.30
C THR A 421 -3.63 15.23 -8.82
N VAL A 422 -3.35 14.91 -10.06
CA VAL A 422 -2.04 15.03 -10.70
C VAL A 422 -2.20 15.60 -12.11
N PRO A 423 -2.48 16.91 -12.31
CA PRO A 423 -2.64 17.50 -13.64
C PRO A 423 -1.37 17.41 -14.49
N GLU A 424 -1.54 17.49 -15.81
CA GLU A 424 -0.42 17.59 -16.74
C GLU A 424 0.51 18.75 -16.37
N GLY A 425 1.81 18.56 -16.55
CA GLY A 425 2.83 19.51 -16.12
C GLY A 425 3.27 19.39 -14.67
N THR A 426 2.56 18.58 -13.83
CA THR A 426 3.03 18.27 -12.47
C THR A 426 4.40 17.60 -12.52
N VAL A 427 5.32 18.03 -11.66
CA VAL A 427 6.60 17.36 -11.43
C VAL A 427 6.44 16.41 -10.24
N LEU A 428 6.53 15.13 -10.50
CA LEU A 428 6.60 14.08 -9.48
C LEU A 428 8.07 13.85 -9.14
N LYS A 429 8.46 14.09 -7.90
CA LYS A 429 9.83 13.85 -7.45
C LYS A 429 10.04 12.42 -6.98
N ASP A 430 11.26 11.94 -7.09
CA ASP A 430 11.68 10.65 -6.57
C ASP A 430 10.82 9.47 -7.07
N VAL A 431 10.59 9.41 -8.38
CA VAL A 431 9.98 8.23 -9.03
C VAL A 431 11.05 7.16 -9.19
N PHE A 432 10.86 6.03 -8.54
CA PHE A 432 11.75 4.87 -8.65
C PHE A 432 11.41 4.06 -9.89
N LEU A 433 12.39 3.88 -10.78
CA LEU A 433 12.24 3.12 -12.03
C LEU A 433 12.49 1.63 -11.79
N GLU A 434 11.49 0.79 -12.03
CA GLU A 434 11.48 -0.61 -11.57
C GLU A 434 11.61 -1.65 -12.67
N LEU A 435 11.00 -1.41 -13.84
CA LEU A 435 10.97 -2.41 -14.90
C LEU A 435 10.73 -1.83 -16.29
N HIS A 436 11.07 -2.62 -17.30
CA HIS A 436 10.69 -2.36 -18.68
C HIS A 436 9.56 -3.29 -19.12
N GLU A 437 8.57 -2.73 -19.84
CA GLU A 437 7.59 -3.51 -20.60
C GLU A 437 7.55 -2.96 -22.03
N GLY A 438 8.05 -3.72 -22.98
CA GLY A 438 8.31 -3.23 -24.33
C GLY A 438 9.34 -2.11 -24.32
N HIS A 439 8.96 -0.94 -24.87
CA HIS A 439 9.81 0.26 -24.89
C HIS A 439 9.41 1.30 -23.85
N THR A 440 8.62 0.91 -22.86
CA THR A 440 8.21 1.79 -21.78
C THR A 440 8.90 1.34 -20.49
N THR A 441 9.51 2.30 -19.82
CA THR A 441 10.02 2.11 -18.46
C THR A 441 8.94 2.49 -17.47
N PHE A 442 8.65 1.62 -16.52
CA PHE A 442 7.67 1.86 -15.48
C PHE A 442 8.34 2.11 -14.14
N GLY A 443 7.75 3.04 -13.39
CA GLY A 443 8.16 3.36 -12.04
C GLY A 443 7.01 3.88 -11.19
N ARG A 444 7.30 4.22 -9.95
CA ARG A 444 6.36 4.83 -9.00
C ARG A 444 7.11 5.67 -7.96
N GLN A 445 6.43 6.65 -7.40
CA GLN A 445 6.87 7.23 -6.12
C GLN A 445 6.63 6.20 -5.02
N ILE A 446 7.56 6.09 -4.09
CA ILE A 446 7.44 5.18 -2.96
C ILE A 446 6.38 5.71 -1.99
N GLY A 447 5.47 4.86 -1.55
CA GLY A 447 4.38 5.23 -0.63
C GLY A 447 3.14 4.37 -0.75
N THR A 448 2.15 4.67 0.09
CA THR A 448 0.85 4.00 0.10
C THR A 448 0.09 4.35 -1.18
N TYR A 449 -0.49 3.35 -1.84
CA TYR A 449 -1.27 3.51 -3.08
C TYR A 449 -0.51 4.27 -4.18
N ALA A 450 0.70 3.83 -4.47
CA ALA A 450 1.53 4.41 -5.53
C ALA A 450 0.81 4.50 -6.88
N ILE A 451 1.08 5.56 -7.65
CA ILE A 451 0.60 5.71 -9.03
C ILE A 451 1.64 5.13 -9.97
N LEU A 452 1.19 4.34 -10.92
CA LEU A 452 2.05 3.85 -12.00
C LEU A 452 2.43 5.00 -12.93
N VAL A 453 3.71 5.19 -13.15
CA VAL A 453 4.28 6.19 -14.06
C VAL A 453 4.98 5.47 -15.20
N GLY A 454 4.54 5.70 -16.43
CA GLY A 454 5.18 5.20 -17.64
C GLY A 454 6.07 6.25 -18.28
N ILE A 455 7.32 5.91 -18.54
CA ILE A 455 8.27 6.71 -19.30
C ILE A 455 8.35 6.08 -20.70
N PRO A 456 7.95 6.77 -21.79
CA PRO A 456 7.77 6.15 -23.10
C PRO A 456 9.11 5.90 -23.86
N TYR A 457 10.14 5.57 -23.12
CA TYR A 457 11.46 5.17 -23.64
C TYR A 457 12.21 4.31 -22.60
N ASP A 458 13.28 3.64 -23.07
CA ASP A 458 14.15 2.85 -22.22
C ASP A 458 15.00 3.78 -21.35
N ALA A 459 14.78 3.78 -20.05
CA ALA A 459 15.57 4.49 -19.04
C ALA A 459 16.24 3.49 -18.09
N PRO A 460 17.44 3.76 -17.56
CA PRO A 460 18.10 2.86 -16.61
C PRO A 460 17.23 2.58 -15.38
N LEU A 461 17.14 1.30 -15.00
CA LEU A 461 16.35 0.84 -13.84
C LEU A 461 17.09 1.04 -12.51
N ASN A 462 16.38 0.82 -11.41
CA ASN A 462 16.87 0.87 -10.04
C ASN A 462 17.48 2.22 -9.67
N ARG A 463 16.85 3.30 -10.13
CA ARG A 463 17.20 4.68 -9.78
C ARG A 463 15.97 5.54 -9.58
N PHE A 464 16.12 6.57 -8.79
CA PHE A 464 15.15 7.64 -8.63
C PHE A 464 15.35 8.73 -9.66
N ILE A 465 14.26 9.22 -10.23
CA ILE A 465 14.24 10.38 -11.12
C ILE A 465 13.03 11.27 -10.81
N ASP A 466 13.15 12.56 -11.13
CA ASP A 466 11.98 13.41 -11.20
C ASP A 466 11.29 13.21 -12.56
N VAL A 467 9.95 13.22 -12.58
CA VAL A 467 9.16 13.01 -13.78
C VAL A 467 8.15 14.13 -13.96
N LYS A 468 8.15 14.77 -15.12
CA LYS A 468 7.11 15.71 -15.50
C LYS A 468 6.01 15.00 -16.27
N VAL A 469 4.79 15.09 -15.75
CA VAL A 469 3.59 14.44 -16.32
C VAL A 469 3.20 15.09 -17.64
N THR A 470 2.98 14.27 -18.66
CA THR A 470 2.61 14.69 -20.03
C THR A 470 1.20 14.23 -20.44
N SER A 471 0.69 13.16 -19.83
CA SER A 471 -0.68 12.67 -20.09
C SER A 471 -1.13 11.66 -19.04
N HIS A 472 -2.43 11.32 -19.08
CA HIS A 472 -3.07 10.39 -18.17
C HIS A 472 -3.56 9.13 -18.91
N GLY A 473 -3.29 7.96 -18.33
CA GLY A 473 -4.02 6.73 -18.60
C GLY A 473 -5.26 6.61 -17.70
N GLN A 474 -5.89 5.44 -17.67
CA GLN A 474 -7.02 5.20 -16.78
C GLN A 474 -6.63 5.25 -15.30
N ARG A 475 -5.47 4.69 -14.94
CA ARG A 475 -4.94 4.60 -13.57
C ARG A 475 -3.42 4.76 -13.52
N SER A 476 -2.86 5.36 -14.54
CA SER A 476 -1.43 5.58 -14.69
C SER A 476 -1.16 6.94 -15.27
N LEU A 477 0.04 7.41 -15.11
CA LEU A 477 0.54 8.63 -15.69
C LEU A 477 1.55 8.29 -16.78
N THR A 478 1.65 9.14 -17.79
CA THR A 478 2.79 9.17 -18.72
C THR A 478 3.59 10.43 -18.44
N GLY A 479 4.90 10.32 -18.42
CA GLY A 479 5.77 11.46 -18.19
C GLY A 479 7.15 11.27 -18.79
N ILE A 480 7.98 12.26 -18.63
CA ILE A 480 9.38 12.23 -19.05
C ILE A 480 10.28 12.64 -17.88
N GLU A 481 11.51 12.16 -17.86
CA GLU A 481 12.54 12.57 -16.91
C GLU A 481 12.66 14.10 -16.87
N TYR A 482 12.76 14.69 -15.68
CA TYR A 482 12.75 16.14 -15.51
C TYR A 482 13.88 16.64 -14.60
N PRO A 483 14.61 17.70 -15.02
CA PRO A 483 14.65 18.21 -16.39
C PRO A 483 15.32 17.21 -17.36
N LEU A 484 14.78 17.08 -18.57
CA LEU A 484 15.42 16.24 -19.59
C LEU A 484 16.69 16.92 -20.10
N ASP A 485 17.85 16.30 -19.94
CA ASP A 485 19.09 16.80 -20.53
C ASP A 485 19.04 16.64 -22.05
N ILE A 486 18.82 17.75 -22.77
CA ILE A 486 18.67 17.72 -24.23
C ILE A 486 19.93 17.25 -24.92
N ASN A 487 21.11 17.43 -24.34
CA ASN A 487 22.38 17.04 -24.94
C ASN A 487 22.63 15.51 -24.82
N ARG A 488 22.10 14.85 -23.77
CA ARG A 488 22.33 13.43 -23.50
C ARG A 488 21.12 12.54 -23.75
N ALA A 489 19.93 13.12 -23.80
CA ALA A 489 18.69 12.37 -23.97
C ALA A 489 18.70 11.49 -25.21
N SER A 490 18.17 10.28 -25.12
CA SER A 490 18.03 9.38 -26.26
C SER A 490 17.10 9.97 -27.34
N PHE A 491 17.21 9.49 -28.58
CA PHE A 491 16.29 9.88 -29.64
C PHE A 491 14.83 9.69 -29.26
N ARG A 492 14.50 8.57 -28.59
CA ARG A 492 13.15 8.28 -28.10
C ARG A 492 12.71 9.24 -27.00
N ALA A 493 13.59 9.57 -26.06
CA ALA A 493 13.29 10.54 -25.02
C ALA A 493 12.97 11.92 -25.59
N ILE A 494 13.72 12.36 -26.62
CA ILE A 494 13.45 13.61 -27.31
C ILE A 494 12.13 13.54 -28.10
N THR A 495 11.84 12.41 -28.74
CA THR A 495 10.56 12.22 -29.47
C THR A 495 9.35 12.23 -28.53
N ALA A 496 9.54 11.91 -27.24
CA ALA A 496 8.50 11.94 -26.21
C ALA A 496 8.13 13.38 -25.76
N LEU A 497 8.93 14.38 -26.09
CA LEU A 497 8.63 15.78 -25.77
C LEU A 497 7.39 16.28 -26.52
N PRO A 498 6.55 17.13 -25.91
CA PRO A 498 5.32 17.64 -26.53
C PRO A 498 5.57 18.37 -27.86
N GLY A 499 4.99 17.89 -28.95
CA GLY A 499 5.14 18.47 -30.27
C GLY A 499 6.43 18.10 -31.01
N ILE A 500 7.26 17.22 -30.48
CA ILE A 500 8.45 16.71 -31.14
C ILE A 500 8.14 15.36 -31.81
N GLY A 501 8.10 15.36 -33.13
CA GLY A 501 8.08 14.13 -33.93
C GLY A 501 9.48 13.72 -34.36
N ALA A 502 9.60 12.55 -35.02
CA ALA A 502 10.89 11.97 -35.43
C ALA A 502 11.79 12.94 -36.22
N LYS A 503 11.21 13.78 -37.09
CA LYS A 503 11.99 14.77 -37.88
C LYS A 503 12.65 15.84 -37.01
N ARG A 504 11.90 16.40 -36.04
CA ARG A 504 12.43 17.41 -35.12
C ARG A 504 13.44 16.78 -34.14
N ALA A 505 13.16 15.59 -33.67
CA ALA A 505 14.10 14.83 -32.81
C ALA A 505 15.45 14.61 -33.55
N ALA A 506 15.41 14.21 -34.81
CA ALA A 506 16.63 14.04 -35.62
C ALA A 506 17.42 15.34 -35.81
N ARG A 507 16.76 16.48 -35.97
CA ARG A 507 17.42 17.79 -36.02
C ARG A 507 18.11 18.12 -34.70
N ILE A 508 17.41 17.96 -33.57
CA ILE A 508 17.98 18.20 -32.26
C ILE A 508 19.23 17.32 -32.04
N VAL A 509 19.14 16.01 -32.31
CA VAL A 509 20.26 15.09 -32.11
C VAL A 509 21.47 15.46 -33.01
N ARG A 510 21.24 15.91 -34.24
CA ARG A 510 22.33 16.33 -35.17
C ARG A 510 22.99 17.65 -34.77
N ALA A 511 22.24 18.55 -34.12
CA ALA A 511 22.70 19.88 -33.76
C ALA A 511 23.43 19.94 -32.41
N ARG A 512 23.47 18.84 -31.66
CA ARG A 512 24.19 18.75 -30.37
C ARG A 512 25.70 18.94 -30.53
N PRO A 513 26.41 19.45 -29.50
CA PRO A 513 25.88 19.91 -28.21
C PRO A 513 25.31 21.32 -28.25
N PHE A 514 24.30 21.60 -27.43
CA PHE A 514 23.75 22.94 -27.21
C PHE A 514 24.38 23.58 -25.97
N VAL A 515 24.79 24.84 -26.08
CA VAL A 515 25.35 25.60 -24.97
C VAL A 515 24.28 26.46 -24.28
N ASN A 516 23.26 26.85 -25.05
CA ASN A 516 22.17 27.69 -24.54
C ASN A 516 20.84 27.38 -25.24
N TRP A 517 19.76 27.95 -24.71
CA TRP A 517 18.41 27.71 -25.22
C TRP A 517 18.18 28.29 -26.63
N SER A 518 18.88 29.38 -27.01
CA SER A 518 18.75 29.97 -28.34
C SER A 518 19.18 29.00 -29.44
N GLU A 519 20.20 28.18 -29.18
CA GLU A 519 20.65 27.16 -30.12
C GLU A 519 19.63 26.03 -30.28
N VAL A 520 18.94 25.64 -29.22
CA VAL A 520 17.84 24.67 -29.27
C VAL A 520 16.70 25.21 -30.11
N THR A 521 16.34 26.49 -29.92
CA THR A 521 15.29 27.17 -30.70
C THR A 521 15.66 27.24 -32.17
N ALA A 522 16.90 27.54 -32.51
CA ALA A 522 17.39 27.61 -33.89
C ALA A 522 17.40 26.23 -34.60
N ALA A 523 17.57 25.13 -33.85
CA ALA A 523 17.52 23.78 -34.40
C ALA A 523 16.10 23.33 -34.75
N LEU A 524 15.07 24.03 -34.24
CA LEU A 524 13.66 23.75 -34.50
C LEU A 524 13.12 24.62 -35.64
N ASP A 525 12.17 24.09 -36.40
CA ASP A 525 11.53 24.77 -37.52
C ASP A 525 10.36 25.68 -37.11
N ASP A 526 10.01 25.68 -35.83
CA ASP A 526 8.86 26.37 -35.28
C ASP A 526 9.17 26.83 -33.85
N PRO A 527 9.29 28.15 -33.60
CA PRO A 527 9.55 28.70 -32.28
C PRO A 527 8.50 28.30 -31.22
N SER A 528 7.24 28.10 -31.61
CA SER A 528 6.18 27.68 -30.69
C SER A 528 6.41 26.29 -30.11
N VAL A 529 7.13 25.44 -30.81
CA VAL A 529 7.54 24.13 -30.34
C VAL A 529 8.66 24.27 -29.31
N ALA A 530 9.62 25.19 -29.55
CA ALA A 530 10.66 25.47 -28.55
C ALA A 530 10.05 25.96 -27.22
N GLU A 531 9.11 26.91 -27.29
CA GLU A 531 8.39 27.38 -26.10
C GLU A 531 7.64 26.25 -25.36
N ARG A 532 7.04 25.34 -26.12
CA ARG A 532 6.28 24.20 -25.56
C ARG A 532 7.17 23.19 -24.84
N ILE A 533 8.38 22.94 -25.33
CA ILE A 533 9.31 22.00 -24.71
C ILE A 533 10.20 22.64 -23.64
N ALA A 534 10.37 23.96 -23.64
CA ALA A 534 11.21 24.66 -22.67
C ALA A 534 10.93 24.27 -21.21
N PRO A 535 9.66 24.10 -20.76
CA PRO A 535 9.37 23.69 -19.40
C PRO A 535 9.80 22.26 -19.05
N PHE A 536 10.25 21.47 -20.00
CA PHE A 536 10.61 20.05 -19.81
C PHE A 536 12.12 19.81 -19.88
N VAL A 537 12.87 20.73 -20.44
CA VAL A 537 14.25 20.50 -20.87
C VAL A 537 15.22 21.33 -20.04
N GLY A 538 16.32 20.70 -19.63
CA GLY A 538 17.52 21.36 -19.15
C GLY A 538 18.58 21.41 -20.25
N VAL A 539 19.24 22.56 -20.42
CA VAL A 539 20.50 22.68 -21.17
C VAL A 539 21.59 22.64 -20.10
N ALA A 540 22.09 21.43 -19.80
CA ALA A 540 23.26 21.32 -18.93
C ALA A 540 24.48 21.83 -19.68
N ALA A 541 25.24 22.73 -19.07
CA ALA A 541 26.50 23.24 -19.57
C ALA A 541 27.57 22.16 -19.67
#